data_1f431df9df320ac545bbb0ea8ad2cb05
#
_entry.id   1f431df9df320ac545bbb0ea8ad2cb05
#
_cell.length_a   1.000
_cell.length_b   1.000
_cell.length_c   1.000
_cell.angle_alpha   90.00
_cell.angle_beta   90.00
_cell.angle_gamma   90.00
#
_symmetry.space_group_name_H-M   'P 1'
#
loop_
_entity.id
_entity.type
_entity.pdbx_description
1 polymer ?
#
loop_
_entity_poly.entity_id
_entity_poly.type
_entity_poly.pdbx_seq_one_letter_code
_entity_poly.pdbx_strand_id
1 'polypeptide(L)'
;MATGKKIPLIRRPWFAFLSSMRFAVALLCVLGIASVIGTVLQQNLSYTDYIVKFGPFWSRIFQALGLFDVYSSIWFVVIMLFLVLSTGLCLWRNIPPFMREMRSFRLKASRQSLAAMKHTALLENGLTPSVGMRYFNVRGFAVKQVEREDGSVLVAGKKGAANKWGYIFAHLAIIVICLGGLIDSNLLLKIGMLTGKITP
;
A
#
# COMPACT_ATOMS: atom_id res chain seq x y z
N MET A 1 29.12 -29.90 11.59
CA MET A 1 28.85 -28.46 11.73
C MET A 1 27.67 -28.11 10.84
N ALA A 2 26.51 -27.91 11.46
CA ALA A 2 25.28 -27.55 10.72
C ALA A 2 25.33 -26.06 10.34
N THR A 3 25.52 -25.76 9.07
CA THR A 3 25.41 -24.41 8.52
C THR A 3 23.97 -23.94 8.68
N GLY A 4 23.72 -23.14 9.71
CA GLY A 4 22.43 -22.53 9.96
C GLY A 4 22.01 -21.65 8.77
N LYS A 5 21.12 -22.17 7.94
CA LYS A 5 20.53 -21.47 6.80
C LYS A 5 19.80 -20.25 7.36
N LYS A 6 20.42 -19.06 7.26
CA LYS A 6 19.83 -17.80 7.72
C LYS A 6 18.50 -17.62 6.98
N ILE A 7 17.38 -17.71 7.73
CA ILE A 7 16.04 -17.47 7.18
C ILE A 7 16.03 -16.02 6.67
N PRO A 8 15.75 -15.78 5.37
CA PRO A 8 15.72 -14.43 4.82
C PRO A 8 14.70 -13.59 5.61
N LEU A 9 15.04 -12.33 5.87
CA LEU A 9 14.25 -11.37 6.65
C LEU A 9 12.75 -11.35 6.26
N ILE A 10 12.47 -11.51 4.96
CA ILE A 10 11.12 -11.54 4.37
C ILE A 10 10.25 -12.70 4.91
N ARG A 11 10.85 -13.78 5.41
CA ARG A 11 10.13 -14.96 5.97
C ARG A 11 9.94 -14.89 7.48
N ARG A 12 10.41 -13.86 8.15
CA ARG A 12 10.19 -13.70 9.59
C ARG A 12 8.74 -13.27 9.87
N PRO A 13 8.08 -13.83 10.90
CA PRO A 13 6.66 -13.58 11.18
C PRO A 13 6.37 -12.10 11.47
N TRP A 14 7.26 -11.40 12.16
CA TRP A 14 7.11 -9.96 12.44
C TRP A 14 7.18 -9.11 11.17
N PHE A 15 8.05 -9.48 10.20
CA PHE A 15 8.14 -8.78 8.91
C PHE A 15 6.86 -9.01 8.09
N ALA A 16 6.33 -10.24 8.07
CA ALA A 16 5.09 -10.57 7.41
C ALA A 16 3.91 -9.80 8.01
N PHE A 17 3.88 -9.62 9.35
CA PHE A 17 2.87 -8.84 10.04
C PHE A 17 2.95 -7.35 9.69
N LEU A 18 4.14 -6.74 9.82
CA LEU A 18 4.36 -5.32 9.48
C LEU A 18 4.09 -5.01 8.01
N SER A 19 4.42 -5.93 7.10
CA SER A 19 4.15 -5.79 5.65
C SER A 19 2.76 -6.26 5.25
N SER A 20 1.84 -6.49 6.21
CA SER A 20 0.50 -6.95 5.91
C SER A 20 -0.41 -5.77 5.56
N MET A 21 -1.21 -5.95 4.51
CA MET A 21 -2.21 -4.97 4.08
C MET A 21 -3.24 -4.69 5.20
N ARG A 22 -3.60 -5.71 5.99
CA ARG A 22 -4.56 -5.56 7.09
C ARG A 22 -4.04 -4.63 8.18
N PHE A 23 -2.76 -4.76 8.52
CA PHE A 23 -2.11 -3.91 9.53
C PHE A 23 -2.04 -2.45 9.06
N ALA A 24 -1.61 -2.21 7.81
CA ALA A 24 -1.57 -0.86 7.23
C ALA A 24 -2.96 -0.20 7.19
N VAL A 25 -4.01 -0.95 6.81
CA VAL A 25 -5.40 -0.44 6.82
C VAL A 25 -5.86 -0.11 8.23
N ALA A 26 -5.58 -0.96 9.21
CA ALA A 26 -5.92 -0.68 10.61
C ALA A 26 -5.26 0.61 11.13
N LEU A 27 -3.96 0.79 10.86
CA LEU A 27 -3.24 2.02 11.21
C LEU A 27 -3.83 3.25 10.52
N LEU A 28 -4.19 3.13 9.23
CA LEU A 28 -4.81 4.20 8.47
C LEU A 28 -6.18 4.60 9.05
N CYS A 29 -7.00 3.62 9.46
CA CYS A 29 -8.28 3.89 10.12
C CYS A 29 -8.09 4.61 11.45
N VAL A 30 -7.15 4.15 12.28
CA VAL A 30 -6.85 4.81 13.57
C VAL A 30 -6.35 6.23 13.35
N LEU A 31 -5.45 6.43 12.39
CA LEU A 31 -4.93 7.76 12.03
C LEU A 31 -6.05 8.66 11.52
N GLY A 32 -6.97 8.14 10.70
CA GLY A 32 -8.12 8.86 10.19
C GLY A 32 -9.06 9.31 11.31
N ILE A 33 -9.37 8.43 12.27
CA ILE A 33 -10.19 8.79 13.44
C ILE A 33 -9.49 9.86 14.28
N ALA A 34 -8.19 9.70 14.54
CA ALA A 34 -7.41 10.67 15.27
C ALA A 34 -7.37 12.04 14.57
N SER A 35 -7.26 12.05 13.24
CA SER A 35 -7.28 13.29 12.44
C SER A 35 -8.64 13.99 12.50
N VAL A 36 -9.76 13.24 12.48
CA VAL A 36 -11.10 13.82 12.69
C VAL A 36 -11.20 14.48 14.06
N ILE A 37 -10.74 13.80 15.12
CA ILE A 37 -10.71 14.38 16.47
C ILE A 37 -9.86 15.65 16.50
N GLY A 38 -8.66 15.61 15.91
CA GLY A 38 -7.75 16.77 15.85
C GLY A 38 -8.30 17.93 15.03
N THR A 39 -9.18 17.68 14.06
CA THR A 39 -9.85 18.72 13.27
C THR A 39 -11.06 19.35 13.99
N VAL A 40 -11.84 18.53 14.70
CA VAL A 40 -13.02 18.98 15.44
C VAL A 40 -12.64 19.71 16.71
N LEU A 41 -11.62 19.23 17.43
CA LEU A 41 -11.08 19.90 18.60
C LEU A 41 -10.16 21.04 18.15
N GLN A 42 -10.43 22.26 18.57
CA GLN A 42 -9.49 23.37 18.36
C GLN A 42 -8.15 23.04 19.01
N GLN A 43 -7.10 23.06 18.23
CA GLN A 43 -5.76 22.68 18.67
C GLN A 43 -5.02 23.91 19.24
N ASN A 44 -4.04 23.65 20.10
CA ASN A 44 -3.13 24.67 20.65
C ASN A 44 -3.79 25.85 21.40
N LEU A 45 -4.96 25.63 22.01
CA LEU A 45 -5.57 26.59 22.92
C LEU A 45 -4.95 26.48 24.33
N SER A 46 -5.13 27.55 25.14
CA SER A 46 -4.75 27.49 26.55
C SER A 46 -5.61 26.48 27.33
N TYR A 47 -5.04 25.92 28.40
CA TYR A 47 -5.80 24.96 29.24
C TYR A 47 -7.06 25.59 29.83
N THR A 48 -7.03 26.86 30.15
CA THR A 48 -8.20 27.63 30.63
C THR A 48 -9.32 27.71 29.62
N ASP A 49 -9.00 27.89 28.34
CA ASP A 49 -10.01 27.93 27.27
C ASP A 49 -10.73 26.59 27.11
N TYR A 50 -9.99 25.48 27.28
CA TYR A 50 -10.60 24.15 27.27
C TYR A 50 -11.52 23.92 28.48
N ILE A 51 -11.14 24.41 29.68
CA ILE A 51 -12.00 24.33 30.87
C ILE A 51 -13.29 25.11 30.65
N VAL A 52 -13.22 26.30 30.07
CA VAL A 52 -14.40 27.14 29.80
C VAL A 52 -15.33 26.48 28.78
N LYS A 53 -14.78 25.81 27.76
CA LYS A 53 -15.57 25.17 26.69
C LYS A 53 -16.12 23.82 27.08
N PHE A 54 -15.35 22.97 27.74
CA PHE A 54 -15.68 21.56 27.96
C PHE A 54 -15.85 21.17 29.43
N GLY A 55 -15.53 22.09 30.33
CA GLY A 55 -15.54 21.85 31.77
C GLY A 55 -14.27 21.14 32.26
N PRO A 56 -14.04 21.13 33.58
CA PRO A 56 -12.78 20.65 34.18
C PRO A 56 -12.59 19.14 34.04
N PHE A 57 -13.67 18.37 33.98
CA PHE A 57 -13.60 16.91 33.85
C PHE A 57 -13.08 16.50 32.46
N TRP A 58 -13.71 16.98 31.38
CA TRP A 58 -13.33 16.63 30.02
C TRP A 58 -11.96 17.20 29.65
N SER A 59 -11.63 18.40 30.12
CA SER A 59 -10.33 19.02 29.86
C SER A 59 -9.17 18.19 30.41
N ARG A 60 -9.33 17.56 31.60
CA ARG A 60 -8.34 16.63 32.15
C ARG A 60 -8.15 15.37 31.31
N ILE A 61 -9.25 14.82 30.80
CA ILE A 61 -9.20 13.63 29.92
C ILE A 61 -8.49 13.98 28.61
N PHE A 62 -8.85 15.11 27.99
CA PHE A 62 -8.24 15.55 26.74
C PHE A 62 -6.75 15.84 26.91
N GLN A 63 -6.35 16.44 28.02
CA GLN A 63 -4.95 16.65 28.34
C GLN A 63 -4.20 15.33 28.53
N ALA A 64 -4.74 14.40 29.29
CA ALA A 64 -4.12 13.09 29.53
C ALA A 64 -3.94 12.28 28.26
N LEU A 65 -4.87 12.41 27.29
CA LEU A 65 -4.81 11.77 25.99
C LEU A 65 -3.96 12.55 24.97
N GLY A 66 -3.46 13.75 25.32
CA GLY A 66 -2.70 14.60 24.39
C GLY A 66 -3.54 15.16 23.25
N LEU A 67 -4.87 15.37 23.46
CA LEU A 67 -5.79 15.84 22.42
C LEU A 67 -5.73 17.35 22.20
N PHE A 68 -5.00 18.09 23.01
CA PHE A 68 -4.80 19.53 22.81
C PHE A 68 -3.84 19.85 21.67
N ASP A 69 -2.95 18.90 21.36
CA ASP A 69 -2.05 18.93 20.21
C ASP A 69 -1.92 17.50 19.65
N VAL A 70 -2.98 17.04 19.01
CA VAL A 70 -3.07 15.66 18.47
C VAL A 70 -1.95 15.38 17.50
N TYR A 71 -1.68 16.30 16.58
CA TYR A 71 -0.74 16.09 15.48
C TYR A 71 0.73 16.05 15.94
N SER A 72 1.04 16.69 17.08
CA SER A 72 2.37 16.63 17.70
C SER A 72 2.45 15.60 18.82
N SER A 73 1.37 14.93 19.19
CA SER A 73 1.40 13.92 20.24
C SER A 73 2.28 12.73 19.88
N ILE A 74 2.98 12.16 20.85
CA ILE A 74 3.92 11.04 20.63
C ILE A 74 3.23 9.83 20.03
N TRP A 75 2.03 9.49 20.51
CA TRP A 75 1.29 8.33 20.00
C TRP A 75 0.86 8.51 18.54
N PHE A 76 0.47 9.73 18.11
CA PHE A 76 0.10 10.02 16.72
C PHE A 76 1.31 9.91 15.79
N VAL A 77 2.45 10.49 16.21
CA VAL A 77 3.72 10.40 15.48
C VAL A 77 4.19 8.95 15.34
N VAL A 78 4.07 8.14 16.40
CA VAL A 78 4.40 6.71 16.38
C VAL A 78 3.51 5.94 15.40
N ILE A 79 2.20 6.21 15.40
CA ILE A 79 1.27 5.58 14.44
C ILE A 79 1.63 5.96 13.00
N MET A 80 1.92 7.25 12.73
CA MET A 80 2.38 7.70 11.40
C MET A 80 3.67 6.99 10.98
N LEU A 81 4.64 6.88 11.88
CA LEU A 81 5.90 6.18 11.60
C LEU A 81 5.66 4.71 11.23
N PHE A 82 4.84 4.01 12.02
CA PHE A 82 4.46 2.63 11.70
C PHE A 82 3.71 2.52 10.38
N LEU A 83 2.86 3.47 10.04
CA LEU A 83 2.13 3.49 8.77
C LEU A 83 3.09 3.68 7.59
N VAL A 84 4.05 4.59 7.67
CA VAL A 84 5.09 4.78 6.65
C VAL A 84 5.90 3.50 6.47
N LEU A 85 6.36 2.89 7.55
CA LEU A 85 7.13 1.65 7.52
C LEU A 85 6.30 0.50 6.93
N SER A 86 5.08 0.30 7.40
CA SER A 86 4.19 -0.77 6.93
C SER A 86 3.85 -0.62 5.45
N THR A 87 3.46 0.58 5.03
CA THR A 87 3.11 0.87 3.63
C THR A 87 4.33 0.76 2.72
N GLY A 88 5.50 1.25 3.17
CA GLY A 88 6.76 1.13 2.45
C GLY A 88 7.19 -0.31 2.25
N LEU A 89 7.14 -1.13 3.30
CA LEU A 89 7.45 -2.56 3.23
C LEU A 89 6.45 -3.33 2.32
N CYS A 90 5.16 -2.98 2.41
CA CYS A 90 4.13 -3.54 1.55
C CYS A 90 4.39 -3.20 0.07
N LEU A 91 4.72 -1.95 -0.22
CA LEU A 91 5.02 -1.49 -1.56
C LEU A 91 6.29 -2.17 -2.11
N TRP A 92 7.36 -2.20 -1.33
CA TRP A 92 8.62 -2.88 -1.67
C TRP A 92 8.39 -4.35 -2.06
N ARG A 93 7.56 -5.06 -1.29
CA ARG A 93 7.25 -6.46 -1.54
C ARG A 93 6.41 -6.67 -2.80
N ASN A 94 5.50 -5.74 -3.11
CA ASN A 94 4.52 -5.91 -4.19
C ASN A 94 4.99 -5.33 -5.54
N ILE A 95 5.92 -4.38 -5.56
CA ILE A 95 6.46 -3.80 -6.81
C ILE A 95 7.05 -4.86 -7.76
N PRO A 96 7.96 -5.76 -7.33
CA PRO A 96 8.58 -6.72 -8.24
C PRO A 96 7.57 -7.66 -8.92
N PRO A 97 6.62 -8.32 -8.22
CA PRO A 97 5.61 -9.14 -8.87
C PRO A 97 4.69 -8.34 -9.79
N PHE A 98 4.30 -7.11 -9.42
CA PHE A 98 3.48 -6.25 -10.28
C PHE A 98 4.20 -5.87 -11.57
N MET A 99 5.47 -5.50 -11.49
CA MET A 99 6.28 -5.18 -12.67
C MET A 99 6.42 -6.40 -13.61
N ARG A 100 6.64 -7.58 -13.05
CA ARG A 100 6.69 -8.83 -13.83
C ARG A 100 5.34 -9.11 -14.50
N GLU A 101 4.25 -8.96 -13.77
CA GLU A 101 2.90 -9.21 -14.30
C GLU A 101 2.50 -8.18 -15.36
N MET A 102 2.90 -6.91 -15.20
CA MET A 102 2.70 -5.89 -16.24
C MET A 102 3.46 -6.19 -17.54
N ARG A 103 4.60 -6.87 -17.47
CA ARG A 103 5.42 -7.23 -18.63
C ARG A 103 5.12 -8.62 -19.19
N SER A 104 4.63 -9.53 -18.36
CA SER A 104 4.42 -10.92 -18.77
C SER A 104 3.09 -11.12 -19.50
N PHE A 105 3.12 -12.02 -20.48
CA PHE A 105 1.94 -12.62 -21.11
C PHE A 105 1.84 -14.07 -20.63
N ARG A 106 0.63 -14.58 -20.39
CA ARG A 106 0.42 -15.99 -20.00
C ARG A 106 0.53 -16.92 -21.22
N LEU A 107 1.70 -17.00 -21.82
CA LEU A 107 1.96 -17.77 -23.04
C LEU A 107 2.04 -19.29 -22.81
N LYS A 108 2.21 -19.72 -21.55
CA LYS A 108 2.29 -21.16 -21.18
C LYS A 108 0.94 -21.77 -20.78
N ALA A 109 -0.17 -21.12 -21.09
CA ALA A 109 -1.49 -21.67 -20.75
C ALA A 109 -1.78 -22.93 -21.57
N SER A 110 -2.08 -24.07 -20.91
CA SER A 110 -2.48 -25.31 -21.58
C SER A 110 -3.92 -25.21 -22.13
N ARG A 111 -4.27 -26.08 -23.10
CA ARG A 111 -5.65 -26.16 -23.60
C ARG A 111 -6.67 -26.44 -22.50
N GLN A 112 -6.32 -27.32 -21.55
CA GLN A 112 -7.18 -27.64 -20.40
C GLN A 112 -7.36 -26.38 -19.48
N SER A 113 -6.30 -25.60 -19.24
CA SER A 113 -6.42 -24.38 -18.42
C SER A 113 -7.24 -23.29 -19.12
N LEU A 114 -7.20 -23.23 -20.45
CA LEU A 114 -8.04 -22.30 -21.21
C LEU A 114 -9.51 -22.75 -21.20
N ALA A 115 -9.79 -24.06 -21.36
CA ALA A 115 -11.12 -24.61 -21.29
C ALA A 115 -11.78 -24.49 -19.91
N ALA A 116 -10.97 -24.46 -18.84
CA ALA A 116 -11.45 -24.28 -17.46
C ALA A 116 -11.73 -22.80 -17.10
N MET A 117 -11.48 -21.83 -17.99
CA MET A 117 -11.77 -20.42 -17.72
C MET A 117 -13.28 -20.16 -17.74
N LYS A 118 -13.74 -19.26 -16.87
CA LYS A 118 -15.16 -18.90 -16.73
C LYS A 118 -15.81 -18.41 -18.04
N HIS A 119 -15.02 -17.77 -18.89
CA HIS A 119 -15.46 -17.23 -20.18
C HIS A 119 -14.61 -17.89 -21.28
N THR A 120 -15.06 -19.05 -21.75
CA THR A 120 -14.44 -19.79 -22.85
C THR A 120 -15.49 -20.12 -23.89
N ALA A 121 -15.09 -20.13 -25.15
CA ALA A 121 -15.91 -20.59 -26.27
C ALA A 121 -15.04 -21.45 -27.19
N LEU A 122 -15.62 -22.54 -27.68
CA LEU A 122 -15.02 -23.39 -28.69
C LEU A 122 -15.72 -23.09 -30.03
N LEU A 123 -14.94 -22.77 -31.06
CA LEU A 123 -15.43 -22.54 -32.41
C LEU A 123 -14.94 -23.67 -33.29
N GLU A 124 -15.87 -24.36 -33.96
CA GLU A 124 -15.56 -25.49 -34.84
C GLU A 124 -14.78 -25.06 -36.10
N ASN A 125 -15.12 -23.91 -36.65
CA ASN A 125 -14.38 -23.27 -37.75
C ASN A 125 -13.41 -22.22 -37.16
N GLY A 126 -12.20 -22.68 -36.75
CA GLY A 126 -11.24 -21.87 -36.04
C GLY A 126 -10.89 -20.56 -36.76
N LEU A 127 -10.69 -19.53 -35.98
CA LEU A 127 -10.15 -18.27 -36.45
C LEU A 127 -8.67 -18.44 -36.80
N THR A 128 -8.22 -17.90 -37.92
CA THR A 128 -6.79 -17.83 -38.23
C THR A 128 -6.07 -16.94 -37.23
N PRO A 129 -4.82 -17.24 -36.85
CA PRO A 129 -4.06 -16.42 -35.88
C PRO A 129 -3.98 -14.94 -36.26
N SER A 130 -3.90 -14.65 -37.57
CA SER A 130 -3.89 -13.27 -38.10
C SER A 130 -5.16 -12.49 -37.81
N VAL A 131 -6.33 -13.13 -37.95
CA VAL A 131 -7.63 -12.52 -37.62
C VAL A 131 -7.72 -12.25 -36.11
N GLY A 132 -7.27 -13.20 -35.29
CA GLY A 132 -7.22 -13.02 -33.84
C GLY A 132 -6.32 -11.86 -33.42
N MET A 133 -5.13 -11.74 -34.00
CA MET A 133 -4.22 -10.63 -33.74
C MET A 133 -4.82 -9.28 -34.15
N ARG A 134 -5.42 -9.21 -35.35
CA ARG A 134 -6.08 -8.00 -35.85
C ARG A 134 -7.22 -7.56 -34.92
N TYR A 135 -8.04 -8.50 -34.46
CA TYR A 135 -9.14 -8.22 -33.53
C TYR A 135 -8.63 -7.60 -32.23
N PHE A 136 -7.59 -8.16 -31.62
CA PHE A 136 -7.00 -7.62 -30.41
C PHE A 136 -6.36 -6.26 -30.61
N ASN A 137 -5.61 -6.08 -31.72
CA ASN A 137 -4.94 -4.81 -32.03
C ASN A 137 -5.92 -3.67 -32.23
N VAL A 138 -7.00 -3.89 -33.02
CA VAL A 138 -8.04 -2.86 -33.25
C VAL A 138 -8.72 -2.45 -31.93
N ARG A 139 -8.82 -3.36 -30.98
CA ARG A 139 -9.37 -3.06 -29.64
C ARG A 139 -8.36 -2.50 -28.64
N GLY A 140 -7.14 -2.22 -29.05
CA GLY A 140 -6.08 -1.63 -28.23
C GLY A 140 -5.47 -2.58 -27.20
N PHE A 141 -5.46 -3.87 -27.50
CA PHE A 141 -4.71 -4.86 -26.71
C PHE A 141 -3.26 -4.92 -27.19
N ALA A 142 -2.31 -5.03 -26.27
CA ALA A 142 -0.97 -5.51 -26.59
C ALA A 142 -1.04 -7.00 -26.89
N VAL A 143 -0.48 -7.45 -28.02
CA VAL A 143 -0.64 -8.82 -28.51
C VAL A 143 0.71 -9.52 -28.57
N LYS A 144 0.74 -10.80 -28.18
CA LYS A 144 1.83 -11.72 -28.43
C LYS A 144 1.32 -13.02 -29.00
N GLN A 145 2.07 -13.58 -29.97
CA GLN A 145 1.84 -14.86 -30.57
C GLN A 145 2.97 -15.81 -30.20
N VAL A 146 2.64 -17.05 -29.91
CA VAL A 146 3.60 -18.13 -29.68
C VAL A 146 3.07 -19.39 -30.37
N GLU A 147 3.94 -20.02 -31.15
CA GLU A 147 3.74 -21.35 -31.70
C GLU A 147 4.15 -22.39 -30.66
N ARG A 148 3.36 -23.43 -30.49
CA ARG A 148 3.58 -24.51 -29.54
C ARG A 148 4.19 -25.71 -30.23
N GLU A 149 4.77 -26.60 -29.46
CA GLU A 149 5.38 -27.87 -29.95
C GLU A 149 4.34 -28.80 -30.66
N ASP A 150 3.08 -28.65 -30.32
CA ASP A 150 1.95 -29.37 -30.94
C ASP A 150 1.48 -28.73 -32.26
N GLY A 151 2.18 -27.73 -32.78
CA GLY A 151 1.81 -27.01 -34.00
C GLY A 151 0.65 -26.02 -33.81
N SER A 152 0.07 -25.92 -32.64
CA SER A 152 -0.98 -24.93 -32.34
C SER A 152 -0.40 -23.55 -32.08
N VAL A 153 -1.11 -22.50 -32.50
CA VAL A 153 -0.74 -21.12 -32.30
C VAL A 153 -1.55 -20.51 -31.17
N LEU A 154 -0.87 -19.98 -30.16
CA LEU A 154 -1.49 -19.21 -29.08
C LEU A 154 -1.35 -17.71 -29.34
N VAL A 155 -2.48 -17.02 -29.47
CA VAL A 155 -2.53 -15.55 -29.53
C VAL A 155 -3.02 -15.03 -28.19
N ALA A 156 -2.20 -14.25 -27.50
CA ALA A 156 -2.51 -13.67 -26.20
C ALA A 156 -2.64 -12.16 -26.32
N GLY A 157 -3.81 -11.62 -25.97
CA GLY A 157 -4.07 -10.18 -25.87
C GLY A 157 -4.06 -9.70 -24.42
N LYS A 158 -3.45 -8.57 -24.15
CA LYS A 158 -3.38 -7.96 -22.81
C LYS A 158 -3.75 -6.48 -22.86
N LYS A 159 -4.65 -6.06 -21.96
CA LYS A 159 -5.08 -4.66 -21.85
C LYS A 159 -5.17 -4.26 -20.38
N GLY A 160 -4.99 -2.97 -20.09
CA GLY A 160 -5.15 -2.44 -18.72
C GLY A 160 -4.00 -2.77 -17.76
N ALA A 161 -2.86 -3.28 -18.25
CA ALA A 161 -1.71 -3.58 -17.40
C ALA A 161 -1.19 -2.36 -16.61
N ALA A 162 -1.35 -1.16 -17.16
CA ALA A 162 -0.96 0.11 -16.55
C ALA A 162 -1.80 0.47 -15.30
N ASN A 163 -2.97 -0.13 -15.09
CA ASN A 163 -3.81 0.15 -13.92
C ASN A 163 -3.09 -0.18 -12.59
N LYS A 164 -2.07 -1.04 -12.62
CA LYS A 164 -1.24 -1.35 -11.43
C LYS A 164 -0.38 -0.18 -10.97
N TRP A 165 -0.08 0.78 -11.84
CA TRP A 165 0.57 2.03 -11.46
C TRP A 165 -0.29 2.85 -10.50
N GLY A 166 -1.62 2.82 -10.65
CA GLY A 166 -2.53 3.48 -9.72
C GLY A 166 -2.35 3.00 -8.28
N TYR A 167 -2.17 1.69 -8.09
CA TYR A 167 -1.86 1.13 -6.77
C TYR A 167 -0.54 1.67 -6.20
N ILE A 168 0.51 1.68 -7.03
CA ILE A 168 1.85 2.15 -6.61
C ILE A 168 1.78 3.63 -6.23
N PHE A 169 1.19 4.47 -7.07
CA PHE A 169 1.08 5.91 -6.81
C PHE A 169 0.22 6.24 -5.60
N ALA A 170 -0.90 5.54 -5.39
CA ALA A 170 -1.75 5.73 -4.22
C ALA A 170 -0.99 5.44 -2.92
N HIS A 171 -0.24 4.33 -2.87
CA HIS A 171 0.55 3.98 -1.68
C HIS A 171 1.73 4.92 -1.48
N LEU A 172 2.39 5.35 -2.55
CA LEU A 172 3.46 6.34 -2.48
C LEU A 172 2.94 7.69 -1.98
N ALA A 173 1.76 8.11 -2.41
CA ALA A 173 1.13 9.35 -1.92
C ALA A 173 0.88 9.30 -0.40
N ILE A 174 0.38 8.18 0.13
CA ILE A 174 0.21 7.99 1.58
C ILE A 174 1.55 8.16 2.31
N ILE A 175 2.63 7.54 1.80
CA ILE A 175 3.97 7.67 2.39
C ILE A 175 4.41 9.15 2.39
N VAL A 176 4.28 9.84 1.27
CA VAL A 176 4.70 11.26 1.14
C VAL A 176 3.91 12.15 2.09
N ILE A 177 2.58 11.98 2.18
CA ILE A 177 1.72 12.75 3.09
C ILE A 177 2.14 12.50 4.54
N CYS A 178 2.34 11.23 4.94
CA CYS A 178 2.76 10.90 6.30
C CYS A 178 4.16 11.43 6.63
N LEU A 179 5.10 11.41 5.67
CA LEU A 179 6.43 12.00 5.86
C LEU A 179 6.35 13.52 6.04
N GLY A 180 5.48 14.21 5.28
CA GLY A 180 5.19 15.63 5.48
C GLY A 180 4.67 15.91 6.90
N GLY A 181 3.70 15.12 7.36
CA GLY A 181 3.18 15.24 8.73
C GLY A 181 4.23 14.94 9.83
N LEU A 182 5.13 13.97 9.58
CA LEU A 182 6.24 13.70 10.51
C LEU A 182 7.23 14.88 10.62
N ILE A 183 7.49 15.56 9.53
CA ILE A 183 8.37 16.76 9.52
C ILE A 183 7.67 17.89 10.27
N ASP A 184 6.39 18.12 10.00
CA ASP A 184 5.59 19.18 10.64
C ASP A 184 5.41 18.96 12.16
N SER A 185 5.37 17.72 12.61
CA SER A 185 5.22 17.35 14.03
C SER A 185 6.43 17.67 14.92
N ASN A 186 7.44 18.37 14.41
CA ASN A 186 8.71 18.69 15.11
C ASN A 186 9.44 17.45 15.63
N LEU A 187 9.34 16.32 14.91
CA LEU A 187 9.93 15.03 15.29
C LEU A 187 11.43 15.14 15.56
N LEU A 188 12.15 15.92 14.76
CA LEU A 188 13.61 16.13 14.91
C LEU A 188 13.95 16.85 16.22
N LEU A 189 13.15 17.85 16.62
CA LEU A 189 13.30 18.55 17.89
C LEU A 189 13.01 17.61 19.06
N LYS A 190 11.95 16.80 18.98
CA LYS A 190 11.60 15.82 20.01
C LYS A 190 12.68 14.76 20.20
N ILE A 191 13.25 14.26 19.11
CA ILE A 191 14.39 13.32 19.17
C ILE A 191 15.63 14.01 19.75
N GLY A 192 15.91 15.27 19.40
CA GLY A 192 16.99 16.06 19.95
C GLY A 192 16.87 16.27 21.45
N MET A 193 15.66 16.52 21.96
CA MET A 193 15.36 16.61 23.39
C MET A 193 15.53 15.26 24.11
N LEU A 194 15.05 14.15 23.53
CA LEU A 194 15.19 12.81 24.09
C LEU A 194 16.65 12.34 24.13
N THR A 195 17.47 12.77 23.18
CA THR A 195 18.92 12.44 23.12
C THR A 195 19.80 13.40 23.92
N GLY A 196 19.21 14.39 24.59
CA GLY A 196 19.95 15.37 25.41
C GLY A 196 20.84 16.35 24.61
N LYS A 197 20.64 16.39 23.28
CA LYS A 197 21.41 17.31 22.40
C LYS A 197 20.85 18.75 22.35
N ILE A 198 19.59 18.90 22.74
CA ILE A 198 18.89 20.19 22.72
C ILE A 198 18.19 20.33 24.07
N THR A 199 18.55 21.36 24.84
CA THR A 199 17.81 21.78 26.03
C THR A 199 16.64 22.67 25.61
N PRO A 200 15.46 22.53 26.24
CA PRO A 200 14.29 23.38 25.95
C PRO A 200 14.53 24.85 26.27
#